data_75cfc8bab1a7e5ee307c50944de1fac6
#
_entry.id   75cfc8bab1a7e5ee307c50944de1fac6
#
_cell.length_a   1.000
_cell.length_b   1.000
_cell.length_c   1.000
_cell.angle_alpha   90.00
_cell.angle_beta   90.00
_cell.angle_gamma   90.00
#
_symmetry.space_group_name_H-M   'P 1'
#
loop_
_entity.id
_entity.type
_entity.pdbx_description
1 polymer ?
#
loop_
_entity_poly.entity_id
_entity_poly.type
_entity_poly.pdbx_seq_one_letter_code
_entity_poly.pdbx_strand_id
1 'polypeptide(L)'
;MGRKRSPKCLVIDTDIARAAGGGNTQREPSKSCRVFMDTMLDHTQHKVVLTRAIQEEWNKHQSIASLNWRATMIAQKRVCLIRTPVNNELRQKVEQCASSDNKRKAMLKDFHLVEAAYQADKIVISMDETVRNCFREITHKIRPLAFITWVNPCISEETPIDWLKNGAELERERLLGNRRASSAT
;
A
#
# COMPACT_ATOMS: atom_id res chain seq x y z
N MET A 1 10.14 28.24 10.05
CA MET A 1 10.56 26.91 10.56
C MET A 1 9.55 25.89 10.08
N GLY A 2 9.92 25.05 9.09
CA GLY A 2 9.02 24.00 8.59
C GLY A 2 8.76 22.94 9.66
N ARG A 3 7.51 22.65 9.94
CA ARG A 3 7.09 21.58 10.85
C ARG A 3 7.71 20.27 10.36
N LYS A 4 8.60 19.68 11.14
CA LYS A 4 9.21 18.37 10.82
C LYS A 4 8.08 17.35 10.79
N ARG A 5 7.70 16.91 9.56
CA ARG A 5 6.61 15.93 9.37
C ARG A 5 7.01 14.60 10.00
N SER A 6 6.10 13.98 10.74
CA SER A 6 6.37 12.69 11.37
C SER A 6 6.46 11.58 10.31
N PRO A 7 7.40 10.64 10.45
CA PRO A 7 7.45 9.46 9.59
C PRO A 7 6.14 8.68 9.63
N LYS A 8 5.70 8.18 8.47
CA LYS A 8 4.53 7.32 8.33
C LYS A 8 4.94 5.87 8.17
N CYS A 9 4.06 4.96 8.59
CA CYS A 9 4.17 3.52 8.38
C CYS A 9 3.32 3.13 7.17
N LEU A 10 3.96 2.70 6.07
CA LEU A 10 3.32 2.35 4.81
C LEU A 10 3.26 0.83 4.65
N VAL A 11 2.10 0.32 4.27
CA VAL A 11 1.94 -1.06 3.81
C VAL A 11 2.28 -1.09 2.33
N ILE A 12 3.29 -1.87 1.96
CA ILE A 12 3.72 -2.05 0.57
C ILE A 12 3.37 -3.46 0.13
N ASP A 13 2.55 -3.56 -0.91
CA ASP A 13 2.12 -4.81 -1.49
C ASP A 13 3.28 -5.56 -2.14
N THR A 14 3.19 -6.88 -2.16
CA THR A 14 4.16 -7.78 -2.78
C THR A 14 4.32 -7.54 -4.28
N ASP A 15 3.28 -7.07 -4.96
CA ASP A 15 3.34 -6.73 -6.38
C ASP A 15 4.36 -5.63 -6.66
N ILE A 16 4.45 -4.61 -5.80
CA ILE A 16 5.46 -3.54 -5.86
C ILE A 16 6.86 -4.13 -5.65
N ALA A 17 7.03 -4.96 -4.59
CA ALA A 17 8.30 -5.57 -4.27
C ALA A 17 8.82 -6.52 -5.37
N ARG A 18 7.91 -7.22 -6.03
CA ARG A 18 8.22 -8.06 -7.19
C ARG A 18 8.57 -7.22 -8.42
N ALA A 19 7.76 -6.21 -8.72
CA ALA A 19 7.94 -5.37 -9.90
C ALA A 19 9.20 -4.51 -9.85
N ALA A 20 9.65 -4.08 -8.66
CA ALA A 20 10.87 -3.29 -8.51
C ALA A 20 12.13 -3.94 -9.12
N GLY A 21 12.06 -5.24 -9.42
CA GLY A 21 13.02 -5.97 -10.26
C GLY A 21 14.41 -6.12 -9.67
N GLY A 22 15.28 -6.77 -10.47
CA GLY A 22 16.72 -6.88 -10.22
C GLY A 22 17.47 -6.21 -11.37
N GLY A 23 18.38 -5.29 -11.06
CA GLY A 23 19.17 -4.63 -12.08
C GLY A 23 18.54 -3.36 -12.69
N ASN A 24 19.05 -2.97 -13.86
CA ASN A 24 18.74 -1.68 -14.49
C ASN A 24 17.41 -1.75 -15.28
N THR A 25 16.29 -1.82 -14.59
CA THR A 25 14.98 -1.90 -15.26
C THR A 25 14.48 -0.51 -15.62
N GLN A 26 14.42 -0.23 -16.92
CA GLN A 26 13.98 1.06 -17.50
C GLN A 26 12.51 1.04 -17.94
N ARG A 27 11.81 -0.08 -17.78
CA ARG A 27 10.43 -0.28 -18.26
C ARG A 27 9.43 -0.27 -17.12
N GLU A 28 8.22 0.24 -17.41
CA GLU A 28 7.09 0.14 -16.50
C GLU A 28 6.60 -1.33 -16.40
N PRO A 29 6.07 -1.76 -15.25
CA PRO A 29 5.91 -1.00 -14.00
C PRO A 29 7.17 -0.97 -13.12
N SER A 30 8.22 -1.69 -13.50
CA SER A 30 9.42 -1.87 -12.68
C SER A 30 10.11 -0.55 -12.34
N LYS A 31 10.16 0.37 -13.31
CA LYS A 31 10.77 1.69 -13.12
C LYS A 31 10.09 2.48 -12.01
N SER A 32 8.78 2.63 -12.09
CA SER A 32 8.00 3.40 -11.10
C SER A 32 8.03 2.77 -9.72
N CYS A 33 7.90 1.45 -9.62
CA CYS A 33 8.00 0.73 -8.35
C CYS A 33 9.39 0.90 -7.72
N ARG A 34 10.45 0.80 -8.53
CA ARG A 34 11.82 0.98 -8.06
C ARG A 34 12.05 2.40 -7.56
N VAL A 35 11.68 3.40 -8.37
CA VAL A 35 11.84 4.82 -7.99
C VAL A 35 11.09 5.13 -6.70
N PHE A 36 9.90 4.57 -6.52
CA PHE A 36 9.13 4.74 -5.28
C PHE A 36 9.86 4.17 -4.07
N MET A 37 10.33 2.93 -4.16
CA MET A 37 11.04 2.26 -3.06
C MET A 37 12.37 2.98 -2.73
N ASP A 38 13.16 3.32 -3.74
CA ASP A 38 14.43 4.04 -3.57
C ASP A 38 14.18 5.44 -2.99
N THR A 39 13.16 6.16 -3.45
CA THR A 39 12.78 7.46 -2.86
C THR A 39 12.39 7.32 -1.39
N MET A 40 11.63 6.29 -1.05
CA MET A 40 11.27 6.04 0.35
C MET A 40 12.51 5.81 1.21
N LEU A 41 13.50 5.05 0.70
CA LEU A 41 14.73 4.74 1.41
C LEU A 41 15.66 5.97 1.53
N ASP A 42 15.90 6.68 0.42
CA ASP A 42 16.98 7.66 0.34
C ASP A 42 16.53 9.08 0.71
N HIS A 43 15.26 9.41 0.49
CA HIS A 43 14.74 10.78 0.60
C HIS A 43 13.69 10.99 1.67
N THR A 44 13.31 9.96 2.42
CA THR A 44 12.32 10.08 3.49
C THR A 44 12.76 9.36 4.77
N GLN A 45 11.97 9.49 5.82
CA GLN A 45 12.12 8.72 7.08
C GLN A 45 10.93 7.80 7.32
N HIS A 46 10.11 7.54 6.30
CA HIS A 46 8.98 6.64 6.40
C HIS A 46 9.42 5.21 6.72
N LYS A 47 8.49 4.42 7.27
CA LYS A 47 8.73 3.04 7.69
C LYS A 47 7.86 2.10 6.87
N VAL A 48 8.37 0.90 6.60
CA VAL A 48 7.58 -0.17 6.00
C VAL A 48 6.86 -0.96 7.07
N VAL A 49 5.59 -1.25 6.84
CA VAL A 49 4.81 -2.15 7.70
C VAL A 49 5.12 -3.59 7.32
N LEU A 50 5.46 -4.40 8.31
CA LEU A 50 5.62 -5.84 8.15
C LEU A 50 4.70 -6.58 9.12
N THR A 51 3.82 -7.42 8.56
CA THR A 51 3.09 -8.45 9.28
C THR A 51 3.64 -9.82 8.89
N ARG A 52 3.24 -10.88 9.58
CA ARG A 52 3.61 -12.24 9.20
C ARG A 52 3.16 -12.56 7.75
N ALA A 53 1.91 -12.23 7.41
CA ALA A 53 1.36 -12.47 6.08
C ALA A 53 2.14 -11.73 4.98
N ILE A 54 2.42 -10.43 5.18
CA ILE A 54 3.21 -9.63 4.23
C ILE A 54 4.62 -10.21 4.07
N GLN A 55 5.28 -10.59 5.18
CA GLN A 55 6.62 -11.18 5.11
C GLN A 55 6.64 -12.52 4.37
N GLU A 56 5.65 -13.37 4.59
CA GLU A 56 5.53 -14.67 3.90
C GLU A 56 5.34 -14.49 2.40
N GLU A 57 4.52 -13.51 1.95
CA GLU A 57 4.34 -13.20 0.54
C GLU A 57 5.59 -12.58 -0.09
N TRP A 58 6.21 -11.62 0.59
CA TRP A 58 7.46 -11.03 0.10
C TRP A 58 8.55 -12.08 -0.05
N ASN A 59 8.71 -12.98 0.92
CA ASN A 59 9.72 -14.04 0.85
C ASN A 59 9.53 -14.97 -0.36
N LYS A 60 8.31 -15.14 -0.83
CA LYS A 60 8.00 -15.97 -2.01
C LYS A 60 8.22 -15.25 -3.34
N HIS A 61 7.97 -13.94 -3.38
CA HIS A 61 7.76 -13.24 -4.64
C HIS A 61 8.61 -11.98 -4.85
N GLN A 62 9.26 -11.45 -3.81
CA GLN A 62 10.06 -10.23 -3.92
C GLN A 62 11.26 -10.41 -4.87
N SER A 63 11.64 -9.31 -5.52
CA SER A 63 12.87 -9.25 -6.31
C SER A 63 14.12 -9.18 -5.42
N ILE A 64 15.30 -9.45 -6.00
CA ILE A 64 16.58 -9.28 -5.30
C ILE A 64 16.76 -7.83 -4.82
N ALA A 65 16.34 -6.87 -5.64
CA ALA A 65 16.41 -5.46 -5.27
C ALA A 65 15.57 -5.13 -4.04
N SER A 66 14.35 -5.66 -3.99
CA SER A 66 13.46 -5.46 -2.84
C SER A 66 13.91 -6.21 -1.60
N LEU A 67 14.57 -7.35 -1.76
CA LEU A 67 15.23 -8.05 -0.66
C LEU A 67 16.29 -7.16 -0.01
N ASN A 68 17.19 -6.58 -0.81
CA ASN A 68 18.24 -5.69 -0.34
C ASN A 68 17.66 -4.41 0.28
N TRP A 69 16.65 -3.82 -0.36
CA TRP A 69 15.92 -2.67 0.16
C TRP A 69 15.33 -2.96 1.54
N ARG A 70 14.62 -4.09 1.69
CA ARG A 70 14.03 -4.51 2.97
C ARG A 70 15.10 -4.73 4.05
N ALA A 71 16.22 -5.37 3.70
CA ALA A 71 17.33 -5.56 4.62
C ALA A 71 17.88 -4.21 5.12
N THR A 72 18.01 -3.23 4.24
CA THR A 72 18.46 -1.87 4.59
C THR A 72 17.44 -1.17 5.50
N MET A 73 16.15 -1.25 5.20
CA MET A 73 15.08 -0.69 6.06
C MET A 73 15.12 -1.29 7.47
N ILE A 74 15.36 -2.59 7.58
CA ILE A 74 15.49 -3.28 8.87
C ILE A 74 16.74 -2.77 9.62
N ALA A 75 17.91 -2.71 8.94
CA ALA A 75 19.15 -2.21 9.53
C ALA A 75 19.03 -0.77 10.03
N GLN A 76 18.28 0.08 9.34
CA GLN A 76 17.98 1.46 9.72
C GLN A 76 16.85 1.59 10.77
N LYS A 77 16.30 0.48 11.27
CA LYS A 77 15.16 0.46 12.22
C LYS A 77 13.91 1.18 11.66
N ARG A 78 13.73 1.14 10.37
CA ARG A 78 12.59 1.75 9.65
C ARG A 78 11.53 0.73 9.29
N VAL A 79 11.15 -0.07 10.29
CA VAL A 79 10.10 -1.09 10.18
C VAL A 79 9.06 -0.87 11.27
N CYS A 80 7.79 -0.93 10.88
CA CYS A 80 6.63 -1.04 11.75
C CYS A 80 6.23 -2.53 11.81
N LEU A 81 6.64 -3.24 12.84
CA LEU A 81 6.28 -4.65 13.00
C LEU A 81 4.92 -4.77 13.70
N ILE A 82 3.93 -5.31 13.00
CA ILE A 82 2.60 -5.60 13.53
C ILE A 82 2.47 -7.11 13.71
N ARG A 83 2.34 -7.55 14.98
CA ARG A 83 2.35 -8.98 15.33
C ARG A 83 1.02 -9.67 15.11
N THR A 84 -0.09 -9.01 15.40
CA THR A 84 -1.45 -9.57 15.34
C THR A 84 -2.40 -8.58 14.67
N PRO A 85 -2.41 -8.52 13.32
CA PRO A 85 -3.30 -7.59 12.63
C PRO A 85 -4.76 -8.08 12.54
N VAL A 86 -5.09 -9.26 13.05
CA VAL A 86 -6.37 -9.94 12.81
C VAL A 86 -7.58 -9.12 13.23
N ASN A 87 -8.39 -8.74 12.26
CA ASN A 87 -9.67 -8.05 12.45
C ASN A 87 -10.81 -8.86 11.81
N ASN A 88 -11.25 -9.91 12.51
CA ASN A 88 -12.28 -10.83 12.01
C ASN A 88 -13.60 -10.11 11.73
N GLU A 89 -13.97 -9.11 12.51
CA GLU A 89 -15.22 -8.36 12.29
C GLU A 89 -15.17 -7.59 10.97
N LEU A 90 -14.08 -6.88 10.71
CA LEU A 90 -13.90 -6.17 9.46
C LEU A 90 -13.87 -7.13 8.27
N ARG A 91 -13.18 -8.27 8.42
CA ARG A 91 -13.11 -9.30 7.39
C ARG A 91 -14.50 -9.84 7.03
N GLN A 92 -15.31 -10.19 8.02
CA GLN A 92 -16.68 -10.64 7.81
C GLN A 92 -17.55 -9.59 7.11
N LYS A 93 -17.43 -8.31 7.50
CA LYS A 93 -18.14 -7.21 6.84
C LYS A 93 -17.73 -7.08 5.36
N VAL A 94 -16.45 -7.18 5.05
CA VAL A 94 -15.96 -7.17 3.66
C VAL A 94 -16.54 -8.32 2.86
N GLU A 95 -16.53 -9.53 3.43
CA GLU A 95 -17.06 -10.73 2.82
C GLU A 95 -18.57 -10.62 2.50
N GLN A 96 -19.34 -10.05 3.44
CA GLN A 96 -20.79 -9.87 3.28
C GLN A 96 -21.16 -8.73 2.33
N CYS A 97 -20.32 -7.72 2.21
CA CYS A 97 -20.59 -6.54 1.40
C CYS A 97 -20.18 -6.66 -0.07
N ALA A 98 -19.43 -7.68 -0.43
CA ALA A 98 -18.98 -7.91 -1.80
C ALA A 98 -20.16 -8.13 -2.76
N SER A 99 -20.14 -7.43 -3.90
CA SER A 99 -21.22 -7.48 -4.89
C SER A 99 -21.21 -8.74 -5.77
N SER A 100 -20.11 -9.50 -5.77
CA SER A 100 -19.97 -10.77 -6.49
C SER A 100 -18.91 -11.66 -5.85
N ASP A 101 -18.95 -12.97 -6.18
CA ASP A 101 -17.97 -13.95 -5.69
C ASP A 101 -16.54 -13.63 -6.15
N ASN A 102 -16.36 -13.14 -7.37
CA ASN A 102 -15.04 -12.77 -7.89
C ASN A 102 -14.47 -11.57 -7.12
N LYS A 103 -15.26 -10.53 -6.86
CA LYS A 103 -14.84 -9.39 -6.06
C LYS A 103 -14.57 -9.78 -4.62
N ARG A 104 -15.38 -10.68 -4.05
CA ARG A 104 -15.16 -11.22 -2.70
C ARG A 104 -13.82 -11.92 -2.62
N LYS A 105 -13.53 -12.85 -3.54
CA LYS A 105 -12.25 -13.58 -3.57
C LYS A 105 -11.06 -12.62 -3.73
N ALA A 106 -11.15 -11.62 -4.62
CA ALA A 106 -10.09 -10.63 -4.82
C ALA A 106 -9.82 -9.83 -3.53
N MET A 107 -10.87 -9.28 -2.91
CA MET A 107 -10.72 -8.51 -1.68
C MET A 107 -10.19 -9.35 -0.52
N LEU A 108 -10.67 -10.59 -0.36
CA LEU A 108 -10.23 -11.46 0.74
C LEU A 108 -8.79 -11.93 0.59
N LYS A 109 -8.31 -12.08 -0.66
CA LYS A 109 -6.91 -12.40 -0.94
C LYS A 109 -5.98 -11.30 -0.42
N ASP A 110 -6.31 -10.04 -0.68
CA ASP A 110 -5.47 -8.89 -0.34
C ASP A 110 -5.94 -8.16 0.93
N PHE A 111 -6.88 -8.76 1.68
CA PHE A 111 -7.42 -8.19 2.91
C PHE A 111 -6.33 -7.91 3.96
N HIS A 112 -5.29 -8.72 4.00
CA HIS A 112 -4.17 -8.57 4.93
C HIS A 112 -3.44 -7.21 4.78
N LEU A 113 -3.46 -6.60 3.58
CA LEU A 113 -2.91 -5.25 3.35
C LEU A 113 -3.76 -4.18 4.05
N VAL A 114 -5.09 -4.27 3.87
CA VAL A 114 -6.06 -3.36 4.50
C VAL A 114 -6.02 -3.49 6.03
N GLU A 115 -5.96 -4.72 6.51
CA GLU A 115 -5.89 -5.07 7.93
C GLU A 115 -4.62 -4.50 8.59
N ALA A 116 -3.48 -4.64 7.93
CA ALA A 116 -2.21 -4.07 8.36
C ALA A 116 -2.24 -2.53 8.33
N ALA A 117 -2.79 -1.94 7.26
CA ALA A 117 -2.91 -0.49 7.12
C ALA A 117 -3.81 0.10 8.20
N TYR A 118 -4.88 -0.58 8.55
CA TYR A 118 -5.83 -0.13 9.59
C TYR A 118 -5.17 0.02 10.97
N GLN A 119 -4.18 -0.81 11.26
CA GLN A 119 -3.41 -0.76 12.52
C GLN A 119 -2.16 0.16 12.44
N ALA A 120 -1.86 0.70 11.28
CA ALA A 120 -0.76 1.62 11.04
C ALA A 120 -1.31 3.02 10.67
N ASP A 121 -0.65 3.72 9.75
CA ASP A 121 -1.05 5.06 9.30
C ASP A 121 -2.12 5.05 8.19
N LYS A 122 -2.77 3.91 7.93
CA LYS A 122 -3.84 3.73 6.94
C LYS A 122 -3.39 4.00 5.50
N ILE A 123 -2.17 3.64 5.17
CA ILE A 123 -1.59 3.83 3.84
C ILE A 123 -1.26 2.48 3.22
N VAL A 124 -1.80 2.22 2.03
CA VAL A 124 -1.50 1.05 1.19
C VAL A 124 -0.86 1.53 -0.12
N ILE A 125 0.25 0.89 -0.49
CA ILE A 125 0.94 1.08 -1.77
C ILE A 125 0.78 -0.20 -2.57
N SER A 126 0.01 -0.16 -3.64
CA SER A 126 -0.24 -1.33 -4.50
C SER A 126 -0.60 -0.88 -5.91
N MET A 127 -0.27 -1.71 -6.91
CA MET A 127 -0.64 -1.50 -8.31
C MET A 127 -2.03 -2.07 -8.65
N ASP A 128 -2.64 -2.86 -7.76
CA ASP A 128 -3.90 -3.54 -8.05
C ASP A 128 -5.10 -2.58 -7.99
N GLU A 129 -5.39 -1.94 -9.11
CA GLU A 129 -6.55 -1.06 -9.27
C GLU A 129 -7.88 -1.83 -9.20
N THR A 130 -7.89 -3.12 -9.55
CA THR A 130 -9.09 -3.96 -9.45
C THR A 130 -9.49 -4.13 -7.97
N VAL A 131 -8.54 -4.52 -7.13
CA VAL A 131 -8.77 -4.65 -5.69
C VAL A 131 -9.07 -3.30 -5.05
N ARG A 132 -8.33 -2.24 -5.43
CA ARG A 132 -8.61 -0.87 -4.98
C ARG A 132 -10.06 -0.47 -5.23
N ASN A 133 -10.56 -0.73 -6.44
CA ASN A 133 -11.93 -0.41 -6.82
C ASN A 133 -12.96 -1.28 -6.09
N CYS A 134 -12.68 -2.57 -5.88
CA CYS A 134 -13.55 -3.43 -5.07
C CYS A 134 -13.71 -2.91 -3.64
N PHE A 135 -12.62 -2.52 -2.98
CA PHE A 135 -12.71 -1.90 -1.65
C PHE A 135 -13.43 -0.55 -1.68
N ARG A 136 -13.17 0.27 -2.70
CA ARG A 136 -13.84 1.58 -2.86
C ARG A 136 -15.35 1.44 -2.95
N GLU A 137 -15.85 0.45 -3.68
CA GLU A 137 -17.30 0.21 -3.84
C GLU A 137 -18.01 -0.04 -2.51
N ILE A 138 -17.36 -0.68 -1.55
CA ILE A 138 -17.99 -1.04 -0.27
C ILE A 138 -17.75 -0.02 0.85
N THR A 139 -17.02 1.07 0.61
CA THR A 139 -16.73 2.09 1.64
C THR A 139 -17.99 2.76 2.22
N HIS A 140 -19.07 2.81 1.45
CA HIS A 140 -20.34 3.35 1.93
C HIS A 140 -21.04 2.45 2.97
N LYS A 141 -20.74 1.14 2.95
CA LYS A 141 -21.23 0.16 3.91
C LYS A 141 -20.25 -0.04 5.06
N ILE A 142 -18.95 0.10 4.79
CA ILE A 142 -17.87 -0.11 5.75
C ILE A 142 -17.04 1.17 5.88
N ARG A 143 -17.57 2.11 6.64
CA ARG A 143 -16.99 3.45 6.80
C ARG A 143 -15.50 3.49 7.16
N PRO A 144 -14.94 2.60 8.01
CA PRO A 144 -13.51 2.59 8.30
C PRO A 144 -12.61 2.47 7.07
N LEU A 145 -13.04 1.75 6.02
CA LEU A 145 -12.28 1.61 4.78
C LEU A 145 -12.17 2.93 4.00
N ALA A 146 -13.13 3.83 4.18
CA ALA A 146 -13.14 5.12 3.48
C ALA A 146 -11.92 6.00 3.81
N PHE A 147 -11.27 5.76 4.94
CA PHE A 147 -10.11 6.54 5.42
C PHE A 147 -8.76 5.92 5.06
N ILE A 148 -8.75 4.83 4.29
CA ILE A 148 -7.51 4.25 3.79
C ILE A 148 -7.05 5.03 2.57
N THR A 149 -5.83 5.52 2.63
CA THR A 149 -5.09 6.08 1.50
C THR A 149 -4.54 4.94 0.68
N TRP A 150 -4.85 4.91 -0.63
CA TRP A 150 -4.33 3.91 -1.56
C TRP A 150 -3.59 4.61 -2.68
N VAL A 151 -2.32 4.28 -2.87
CA VAL A 151 -1.45 4.92 -3.86
C VAL A 151 -0.87 3.86 -4.78
N ASN A 152 -0.97 4.11 -6.08
CA ASN A 152 -0.34 3.31 -7.12
C ASN A 152 0.88 4.07 -7.67
N PRO A 153 2.11 3.58 -7.47
CA PRO A 153 3.31 4.25 -7.94
C PRO A 153 3.39 4.43 -9.46
N CYS A 154 2.62 3.64 -10.22
CA CYS A 154 2.63 3.64 -11.68
C CYS A 154 1.63 4.65 -12.29
N ILE A 155 0.80 5.27 -11.49
CA ILE A 155 -0.14 6.31 -11.94
C ILE A 155 0.51 7.68 -11.75
N SER A 156 1.00 8.26 -12.85
CA SER A 156 1.73 9.55 -12.85
C SER A 156 0.87 10.70 -12.32
N GLU A 157 -0.42 10.69 -12.62
CA GLU A 157 -1.39 11.68 -12.18
C GLU A 157 -1.55 11.73 -10.66
N GLU A 158 -1.24 10.63 -9.98
CA GLU A 158 -1.20 10.59 -8.51
C GLU A 158 0.06 11.26 -7.93
N THR A 159 1.03 11.68 -8.74
CA THR A 159 2.29 12.28 -8.28
C THR A 159 2.88 11.59 -7.04
N PRO A 160 3.04 10.23 -7.09
CA PRO A 160 3.31 9.44 -5.88
C PRO A 160 4.65 9.78 -5.23
N ILE A 161 5.63 10.21 -6.01
CA ILE A 161 6.97 10.56 -5.52
C ILE A 161 6.95 11.87 -4.74
N ASP A 162 6.26 12.90 -5.28
CA ASP A 162 6.14 14.18 -4.60
C ASP A 162 5.31 14.06 -3.33
N TRP A 163 4.20 13.31 -3.39
CA TRP A 163 3.40 13.01 -2.22
C TRP A 163 4.23 12.32 -1.12
N LEU A 164 5.03 11.31 -1.49
CA LEU A 164 5.89 10.58 -0.55
C LEU A 164 6.92 11.52 0.11
N LYS A 165 7.64 12.32 -0.68
CA LYS A 165 8.62 13.31 -0.19
C LYS A 165 7.97 14.39 0.66
N ASN A 166 6.74 14.75 0.37
CA ASN A 166 5.95 15.72 1.11
C ASN A 166 5.31 15.16 2.39
N GLY A 167 5.73 14.00 2.86
CA GLY A 167 5.36 13.45 4.16
C GLY A 167 4.23 12.44 4.12
N ALA A 168 3.82 11.98 2.95
CA ALA A 168 2.74 11.00 2.75
C ALA A 168 1.46 11.42 3.50
N GLU A 169 1.10 12.70 3.39
CA GLU A 169 -0.03 13.28 4.10
C GLU A 169 -1.36 12.74 3.55
N LEU A 170 -2.40 12.81 4.39
CA LEU A 170 -3.72 12.41 4.01
C LEU A 170 -4.27 13.40 2.98
N GLU A 171 -4.49 12.92 1.75
CA GLU A 171 -5.09 13.68 0.65
C GLU A 171 -6.41 13.01 0.25
N ARG A 172 -7.46 13.83 0.14
CA ARG A 172 -8.82 13.33 -0.14
C ARG A 172 -8.91 12.50 -1.42
N GLU A 173 -8.13 12.87 -2.42
CA GLU A 173 -8.10 12.25 -3.75
C GLU A 173 -7.62 10.80 -3.69
N ARG A 174 -6.77 10.46 -2.72
CA ARG A 174 -6.17 9.15 -2.53
C ARG A 174 -6.98 8.22 -1.63
N LEU A 175 -8.01 8.74 -0.96
CA LEU A 175 -8.83 7.94 -0.06
C LEU A 175 -9.72 6.96 -0.84
N LEU A 176 -9.87 5.76 -0.33
CA LEU A 176 -10.83 4.79 -0.87
C LEU A 176 -12.27 5.34 -0.86
N GLY A 177 -12.61 6.19 0.11
CA GLY A 177 -13.92 6.85 0.21
C GLY A 177 -14.16 7.97 -0.79
N ASN A 178 -13.18 8.37 -1.60
CA ASN A 178 -13.36 9.40 -2.62
C ASN A 178 -14.05 8.84 -3.87
N ARG A 179 -15.33 9.19 -4.05
CA ARG A 179 -16.15 8.72 -5.17
C ARG A 179 -15.91 9.44 -6.50
N ARG A 180 -15.18 10.58 -6.50
CA ARG A 180 -14.96 11.37 -7.74
C ARG A 180 -13.97 10.73 -8.71
N ALA A 181 -13.15 9.79 -8.26
CA ALA A 181 -12.18 9.10 -9.10
C ALA A 181 -12.77 7.98 -9.99
N SER A 182 -14.07 7.67 -9.84
CA SER A 182 -14.72 6.57 -10.60
C SER A 182 -15.45 7.03 -11.87
N SER A 183 -15.42 8.31 -12.22
CA SER A 183 -16.17 8.88 -13.35
C SER A 183 -15.31 9.33 -14.53
N ALA A 184 -14.05 8.92 -14.57
CA ALA A 184 -13.15 9.14 -15.72
C ALA A 184 -12.83 7.79 -16.37
N THR A 185 -13.80 7.25 -17.14
CA THR A 185 -13.61 6.22 -18.15
C THR A 185 -14.56 6.49 -19.30
#